data_76a3fbd878be7a537e2bca8e29e42385
#
_entry.id   76a3fbd878be7a537e2bca8e29e42385
#
_cell.length_a   1.000
_cell.length_b   1.000
_cell.length_c   1.000
_cell.angle_alpha   90.00
_cell.angle_beta   90.00
_cell.angle_gamma   90.00
#
_symmetry.space_group_name_H-M   'P 1'
#
loop_
_entity.id
_entity.type
_entity.pdbx_description
1 polymer ?
#
loop_
_entity_poly.entity_id
_entity_poly.type
_entity_poly.pdbx_seq_one_letter_code
_entity_poly.pdbx_strand_id
1 'polypeptide(L)'
;MDMDYENFVRKCYLDILDRDVDSNSLRSLDNQLKEKIISCDGLVDMLKKSDELRSSFPPLNKNWLSSIDWTKSQWNEKLTDCEFFSSKNLKGSSHYGRRYCSLIINELESKFGSVFQRKNFSDMKVLEIGCGIGHVLVSMSKIFGQVIGIDISIDRVRTANELNKDTFNYQIYENNGIDLSLFSNEHFDFCYSVESFRWIPSKEIVYSFIQEVSRVLKKNCLFKFQVRGKKDANFSGDDWEHIRFSSEEISILAQNSNFEVMHTNGENTENYWITLKS
;
A
#
# COMPACT_ATOMS: atom_id res chain seq x y z
N MET A 1 40.36 0.38 -5.55
CA MET A 1 39.46 0.47 -6.73
C MET A 1 38.82 1.82 -6.67
N ASP A 2 39.12 2.68 -7.64
CA ASP A 2 38.41 3.95 -7.72
C ASP A 2 36.96 3.68 -8.06
N MET A 3 36.08 4.31 -7.32
CA MET A 3 34.63 4.18 -7.50
C MET A 3 34.23 4.84 -8.83
N ASP A 4 33.51 4.13 -9.67
CA ASP A 4 32.95 4.68 -10.91
C ASP A 4 31.71 5.53 -10.58
N TYR A 5 31.97 6.81 -10.29
CA TYR A 5 30.91 7.74 -9.91
C TYR A 5 29.92 8.04 -11.05
N GLU A 6 30.33 7.94 -12.30
CA GLU A 6 29.42 8.13 -13.44
C GLU A 6 28.35 7.05 -13.47
N ASN A 7 28.73 5.78 -13.35
CA ASN A 7 27.79 4.68 -13.28
C ASN A 7 26.94 4.75 -11.98
N PHE A 8 27.52 5.20 -10.88
CA PHE A 8 26.77 5.40 -9.65
C PHE A 8 25.68 6.46 -9.81
N VAL A 9 25.99 7.62 -10.42
CA VAL A 9 25.01 8.70 -10.68
C VAL A 9 23.87 8.19 -11.60
N ARG A 10 24.21 7.51 -12.70
CA ARG A 10 23.21 6.93 -13.61
C ARG A 10 22.29 5.98 -12.89
N LYS A 11 22.86 5.09 -12.07
CA LYS A 11 22.08 4.15 -11.28
C LYS A 11 21.14 4.85 -10.30
N CYS A 12 21.61 5.89 -9.59
CA CYS A 12 20.76 6.66 -8.68
C CYS A 12 19.58 7.34 -9.40
N TYR A 13 19.80 7.89 -10.59
CA TYR A 13 18.73 8.51 -11.37
C TYR A 13 17.71 7.47 -11.87
N LEU A 14 18.17 6.32 -12.37
CA LEU A 14 17.27 5.22 -12.77
C LEU A 14 16.48 4.68 -11.58
N ASP A 15 17.14 4.42 -10.45
CA ASP A 15 16.50 3.79 -9.28
C ASP A 15 15.53 4.74 -8.55
N ILE A 16 15.79 6.05 -8.56
CA ILE A 16 15.03 7.03 -7.76
C ILE A 16 14.03 7.82 -8.64
N LEU A 17 14.45 8.23 -9.84
CA LEU A 17 13.66 9.10 -10.72
C LEU A 17 13.09 8.37 -11.94
N ASP A 18 13.35 7.07 -12.08
CA ASP A 18 12.92 6.20 -13.18
C ASP A 18 13.25 6.77 -14.59
N ARG A 19 14.36 7.47 -14.70
CA ARG A 19 14.89 8.02 -15.95
C ARG A 19 16.41 8.07 -15.97
N ASP A 20 17.01 8.19 -17.16
CA ASP A 20 18.44 8.46 -17.28
C ASP A 20 18.74 9.92 -16.89
N VAL A 21 19.96 10.14 -16.40
CA VAL A 21 20.48 11.46 -16.09
C VAL A 21 20.89 12.19 -17.38
N ASP A 22 20.55 13.46 -17.51
CA ASP A 22 21.05 14.27 -18.62
C ASP A 22 22.56 14.52 -18.52
N SER A 23 23.19 14.78 -19.67
CA SER A 23 24.66 14.88 -19.79
C SER A 23 25.28 16.00 -18.93
N ASN A 24 24.54 17.08 -18.68
CA ASN A 24 25.03 18.20 -17.88
C ASN A 24 24.99 17.88 -16.38
N SER A 25 23.87 17.33 -15.92
CA SER A 25 23.70 16.87 -14.54
C SER A 25 24.69 15.74 -14.23
N LEU A 26 24.86 14.78 -15.12
CA LEU A 26 25.82 13.70 -14.96
C LEU A 26 27.24 14.21 -14.74
N ARG A 27 27.72 15.12 -15.62
CA ARG A 27 29.07 15.70 -15.52
C ARG A 27 29.24 16.51 -14.22
N SER A 28 28.24 17.30 -13.85
CA SER A 28 28.27 18.11 -12.64
C SER A 28 28.34 17.26 -11.38
N LEU A 29 27.50 16.23 -11.27
CA LEU A 29 27.42 15.35 -10.09
C LEU A 29 28.64 14.43 -9.99
N ASP A 30 29.13 13.91 -11.10
CA ASP A 30 30.36 13.12 -11.14
C ASP A 30 31.56 13.94 -10.61
N ASN A 31 31.70 15.21 -11.03
CA ASN A 31 32.74 16.10 -10.50
C ASN A 31 32.56 16.38 -9.01
N GLN A 32 31.33 16.67 -8.55
CA GLN A 32 31.06 16.95 -7.14
C GLN A 32 31.37 15.75 -6.23
N LEU A 33 31.13 14.53 -6.72
CA LEU A 33 31.47 13.29 -6.00
C LEU A 33 32.99 13.09 -5.97
N LYS A 34 33.70 13.29 -7.10
CA LYS A 34 35.17 13.20 -7.18
C LYS A 34 35.87 14.22 -6.28
N GLU A 35 35.37 15.44 -6.23
CA GLU A 35 35.87 16.52 -5.38
C GLU A 35 35.39 16.42 -3.93
N LYS A 36 34.56 15.39 -3.59
CA LYS A 36 33.97 15.18 -2.26
C LYS A 36 33.14 16.36 -1.74
N ILE A 37 32.58 17.16 -2.65
CA ILE A 37 31.64 18.24 -2.34
C ILE A 37 30.32 17.64 -1.84
N ILE A 38 29.88 16.53 -2.44
CA ILE A 38 28.78 15.71 -1.95
C ILE A 38 29.26 14.28 -1.72
N SER A 39 28.63 13.58 -0.79
CA SER A 39 28.83 12.13 -0.61
C SER A 39 27.82 11.32 -1.47
N CYS A 40 28.08 10.05 -1.64
CA CYS A 40 27.13 9.14 -2.30
C CYS A 40 25.77 9.14 -1.61
N ASP A 41 25.75 9.09 -0.27
CA ASP A 41 24.50 9.19 0.51
C ASP A 41 23.84 10.57 0.36
N GLY A 42 24.65 11.63 0.29
CA GLY A 42 24.18 13.01 0.05
C GLY A 42 23.51 13.17 -1.31
N LEU A 43 24.02 12.51 -2.36
CA LEU A 43 23.38 12.49 -3.68
C LEU A 43 22.03 11.76 -3.62
N VAL A 44 22.01 10.59 -3.02
CA VAL A 44 20.77 9.81 -2.84
C VAL A 44 19.72 10.61 -2.08
N ASP A 45 20.10 11.25 -0.98
CA ASP A 45 19.21 12.11 -0.21
C ASP A 45 18.70 13.32 -0.98
N MET A 46 19.57 13.95 -1.79
CA MET A 46 19.19 15.08 -2.63
C MET A 46 18.16 14.68 -3.68
N LEU A 47 18.37 13.55 -4.36
CA LEU A 47 17.40 13.03 -5.36
C LEU A 47 16.07 12.65 -4.72
N LYS A 48 16.08 11.98 -3.56
CA LYS A 48 14.86 11.63 -2.80
C LYS A 48 14.06 12.86 -2.34
N LYS A 49 14.71 13.99 -2.14
CA LYS A 49 14.06 15.25 -1.71
C LYS A 49 13.77 16.19 -2.88
N SER A 50 14.08 15.82 -4.13
CA SER A 50 13.93 16.69 -5.29
C SER A 50 12.46 16.99 -5.60
N ASP A 51 12.19 18.20 -6.07
CA ASP A 51 10.86 18.57 -6.57
C ASP A 51 10.47 17.76 -7.83
N GLU A 52 11.46 17.29 -8.58
CA GLU A 52 11.25 16.38 -9.72
C GLU A 52 10.61 15.06 -9.28
N LEU A 53 11.13 14.44 -8.21
CA LEU A 53 10.52 13.25 -7.67
C LEU A 53 9.12 13.53 -7.11
N ARG A 54 8.95 14.68 -6.42
CA ARG A 54 7.62 15.08 -5.93
C ARG A 54 6.64 15.38 -7.05
N SER A 55 7.13 15.92 -8.19
CA SER A 55 6.29 16.21 -9.36
C SER A 55 6.10 15.01 -10.29
N SER A 56 6.89 13.95 -10.16
CA SER A 56 6.72 12.68 -10.90
C SER A 56 5.52 11.87 -10.43
N PHE A 57 4.91 12.26 -9.30
CA PHE A 57 3.56 11.84 -8.95
C PHE A 57 2.58 12.84 -9.57
N PRO A 58 2.08 12.60 -10.80
CA PRO A 58 1.21 13.55 -11.48
C PRO A 58 -0.05 13.76 -10.65
N PRO A 59 -0.59 14.99 -10.62
CA PRO A 59 -1.91 15.20 -10.09
C PRO A 59 -2.87 14.27 -10.85
N LEU A 60 -3.74 13.64 -10.11
CA LEU A 60 -4.80 12.74 -10.58
C LEU A 60 -5.39 13.27 -11.89
N ASN A 61 -4.99 12.71 -13.03
CA ASN A 61 -5.46 13.15 -14.34
C ASN A 61 -6.62 12.26 -14.84
N LYS A 62 -7.32 12.68 -15.88
CA LYS A 62 -8.53 12.00 -16.39
C LYS A 62 -8.30 10.54 -16.85
N ASN A 63 -7.07 10.13 -17.14
CA ASN A 63 -6.78 8.80 -17.68
C ASN A 63 -6.94 7.68 -16.63
N TRP A 64 -6.77 7.97 -15.37
CA TRP A 64 -6.95 6.94 -14.31
C TRP A 64 -8.42 6.81 -13.87
N LEU A 65 -9.30 7.79 -14.11
CA LEU A 65 -10.73 7.57 -13.94
C LEU A 65 -11.24 6.42 -14.81
N SER A 66 -10.75 6.31 -16.05
CA SER A 66 -11.07 5.17 -16.91
C SER A 66 -10.49 3.84 -16.37
N SER A 67 -9.35 3.87 -15.71
CA SER A 67 -8.78 2.66 -15.07
C SER A 67 -9.57 2.24 -13.84
N ILE A 68 -10.19 3.17 -13.12
CA ILE A 68 -11.09 2.86 -12.01
C ILE A 68 -12.37 2.19 -12.51
N ASP A 69 -12.99 2.75 -13.52
CA ASP A 69 -14.20 2.17 -14.12
C ASP A 69 -13.91 0.77 -14.67
N TRP A 70 -12.79 0.59 -15.34
CA TRP A 70 -12.33 -0.72 -15.78
C TRP A 70 -12.08 -1.68 -14.60
N THR A 71 -11.39 -1.24 -13.56
CA THR A 71 -11.14 -2.04 -12.35
C THR A 71 -12.46 -2.44 -11.69
N LYS A 72 -13.40 -1.50 -11.58
CA LYS A 72 -14.73 -1.74 -11.01
C LYS A 72 -15.51 -2.79 -11.82
N SER A 73 -15.51 -2.69 -13.16
CA SER A 73 -16.15 -3.68 -14.02
C SER A 73 -15.54 -5.08 -13.89
N GLN A 74 -14.20 -5.17 -13.91
CA GLN A 74 -13.49 -6.44 -13.77
C GLN A 74 -13.80 -7.16 -12.45
N TRP A 75 -13.88 -6.42 -11.36
CA TRP A 75 -14.18 -7.02 -10.07
C TRP A 75 -15.65 -7.38 -9.88
N ASN A 76 -16.58 -6.69 -10.54
CA ASN A 76 -17.98 -7.08 -10.58
C ASN A 76 -18.19 -8.35 -11.41
N GLU A 77 -17.53 -8.47 -12.57
CA GLU A 77 -17.59 -9.66 -13.42
C GLU A 77 -16.93 -10.90 -12.77
N LYS A 78 -15.77 -10.73 -12.14
CA LYS A 78 -15.01 -11.85 -11.51
C LYS A 78 -15.70 -12.50 -10.31
N LEU A 79 -16.78 -11.95 -9.79
CA LEU A 79 -17.59 -12.63 -8.77
C LEU A 79 -18.27 -13.89 -9.31
N THR A 80 -18.59 -13.93 -10.62
CA THR A 80 -19.26 -15.07 -11.25
C THR A 80 -18.33 -16.23 -11.51
N ASP A 81 -17.01 -16.00 -11.66
CA ASP A 81 -16.03 -17.00 -12.12
C ASP A 81 -15.14 -17.56 -11.01
N CYS A 82 -15.11 -16.94 -9.84
CA CYS A 82 -14.25 -17.37 -8.74
C CYS A 82 -14.94 -18.40 -7.83
N GLU A 83 -14.84 -19.69 -8.15
CA GLU A 83 -15.24 -20.80 -7.26
C GLU A 83 -14.58 -20.72 -5.87
N PHE A 84 -13.41 -20.11 -5.76
CA PHE A 84 -12.67 -19.94 -4.51
C PHE A 84 -13.41 -19.02 -3.52
N PHE A 85 -14.14 -18.02 -4.02
CA PHE A 85 -14.92 -17.06 -3.23
C PHE A 85 -16.42 -17.34 -3.24
N SER A 86 -16.86 -18.47 -3.79
CA SER A 86 -18.27 -18.81 -3.81
C SER A 86 -18.77 -19.12 -2.41
N SER A 87 -20.05 -18.81 -2.17
CA SER A 87 -20.77 -19.18 -0.95
C SER A 87 -20.70 -20.69 -0.63
N LYS A 88 -20.38 -21.53 -1.61
CA LYS A 88 -20.20 -22.98 -1.47
C LYS A 88 -18.88 -23.35 -0.76
N ASN A 89 -17.88 -22.47 -0.69
CA ASN A 89 -16.58 -22.75 -0.06
C ASN A 89 -16.33 -21.91 1.21
N LEU A 90 -17.36 -21.73 2.02
CA LEU A 90 -17.29 -20.96 3.30
C LEU A 90 -16.20 -21.48 4.27
N LYS A 91 -15.87 -22.77 4.23
CA LYS A 91 -14.81 -23.34 5.08
C LYS A 91 -13.42 -22.90 4.64
N GLY A 92 -13.14 -22.85 3.34
CA GLY A 92 -11.89 -22.35 2.77
C GLY A 92 -11.70 -20.86 3.02
N SER A 93 -12.75 -20.08 2.84
CA SER A 93 -12.75 -18.63 3.05
C SER A 93 -12.54 -18.22 4.51
N SER A 94 -13.11 -18.96 5.45
CA SER A 94 -12.89 -18.77 6.89
C SER A 94 -11.43 -19.09 7.29
N HIS A 95 -10.78 -20.06 6.66
CA HIS A 95 -9.35 -20.35 6.90
C HIS A 95 -8.45 -19.24 6.37
N TYR A 96 -8.74 -18.72 5.19
CA TYR A 96 -8.04 -17.58 4.59
C TYR A 96 -8.07 -16.34 5.50
N GLY A 97 -9.28 -15.94 5.92
CA GLY A 97 -9.45 -14.79 6.81
C GLY A 97 -8.70 -14.94 8.13
N ARG A 98 -8.77 -16.11 8.77
CA ARG A 98 -8.02 -16.40 10.00
C ARG A 98 -6.51 -16.36 9.80
N ARG A 99 -6.01 -16.90 8.69
CA ARG A 99 -4.57 -16.90 8.37
C ARG A 99 -4.02 -15.49 8.28
N TYR A 100 -4.65 -14.61 7.51
CA TYR A 100 -4.19 -13.23 7.38
C TYR A 100 -4.38 -12.42 8.67
N CYS A 101 -5.49 -12.61 9.35
CA CYS A 101 -5.72 -12.01 10.67
C CYS A 101 -4.58 -12.39 11.63
N SER A 102 -4.27 -13.68 11.77
CA SER A 102 -3.18 -14.14 12.64
C SER A 102 -1.82 -13.61 12.21
N LEU A 103 -1.52 -13.57 10.90
CA LEU A 103 -0.27 -13.04 10.39
C LEU A 103 -0.10 -11.55 10.77
N ILE A 104 -1.16 -10.76 10.57
CA ILE A 104 -1.13 -9.32 10.89
C ILE A 104 -0.98 -9.13 12.40
N ILE A 105 -1.83 -9.75 13.20
CA ILE A 105 -1.85 -9.55 14.66
C ILE A 105 -0.56 -10.03 15.30
N ASN A 106 -0.08 -11.22 14.98
CA ASN A 106 1.18 -11.76 15.54
C ASN A 106 2.38 -10.87 15.23
N GLU A 107 2.44 -10.30 14.03
CA GLU A 107 3.51 -9.38 13.68
C GLU A 107 3.38 -8.05 14.44
N LEU A 108 2.17 -7.51 14.51
CA LEU A 108 1.92 -6.28 15.27
C LEU A 108 2.26 -6.44 16.75
N GLU A 109 1.89 -7.55 17.37
CA GLU A 109 2.21 -7.83 18.76
C GLU A 109 3.71 -8.05 18.97
N SER A 110 4.37 -8.83 18.12
CA SER A 110 5.78 -9.19 18.28
C SER A 110 6.74 -8.04 18.02
N LYS A 111 6.45 -7.20 17.01
CA LYS A 111 7.34 -6.10 16.60
C LYS A 111 6.92 -4.73 17.13
N PHE A 112 5.64 -4.51 17.31
CA PHE A 112 5.06 -3.20 17.62
C PHE A 112 4.19 -3.21 18.89
N GLY A 113 4.35 -4.20 19.76
CA GLY A 113 3.57 -4.34 20.99
C GLY A 113 3.54 -3.07 21.83
N SER A 114 4.62 -2.29 21.85
CA SER A 114 4.68 -1.01 22.56
C SER A 114 3.71 0.06 21.98
N VAL A 115 3.38 -0.01 20.70
CA VAL A 115 2.42 0.90 20.06
C VAL A 115 0.99 0.51 20.43
N PHE A 116 0.71 -0.79 20.53
CA PHE A 116 -0.61 -1.34 20.86
C PHE A 116 -0.85 -1.59 22.36
N GLN A 117 0.20 -1.77 23.18
CA GLN A 117 0.10 -2.10 24.61
C GLN A 117 -0.70 -1.11 25.44
N ARG A 118 -0.94 0.09 24.96
CA ARG A 118 -1.73 1.13 25.64
C ARG A 118 -3.21 1.08 25.32
N LYS A 119 -3.65 0.23 24.40
CA LYS A 119 -5.03 0.15 23.95
C LYS A 119 -5.54 -1.29 24.05
N ASN A 120 -6.71 -1.43 24.62
CA ASN A 120 -7.45 -2.67 24.51
C ASN A 120 -7.96 -2.77 23.05
N PHE A 121 -7.72 -3.86 22.35
CA PHE A 121 -8.21 -4.07 20.99
C PHE A 121 -9.73 -3.94 20.88
N SER A 122 -10.46 -4.30 21.92
CA SER A 122 -11.91 -4.13 21.97
C SER A 122 -12.41 -2.66 21.95
N ASP A 123 -11.52 -1.70 22.15
CA ASP A 123 -11.83 -0.26 22.10
C ASP A 123 -11.39 0.37 20.78
N MET A 124 -10.72 -0.40 19.92
CA MET A 124 -10.16 0.10 18.67
C MET A 124 -11.14 0.00 17.51
N LYS A 125 -11.07 1.00 16.64
CA LYS A 125 -11.77 1.06 15.37
C LYS A 125 -10.78 0.83 14.24
N VAL A 126 -11.07 -0.14 13.37
CA VAL A 126 -10.14 -0.62 12.34
C VAL A 126 -10.75 -0.51 10.95
N LEU A 127 -9.94 -0.13 9.96
CA LEU A 127 -10.32 -0.06 8.54
C LEU A 127 -9.58 -1.11 7.71
N GLU A 128 -10.32 -1.88 6.91
CA GLU A 128 -9.78 -2.68 5.81
C GLU A 128 -10.07 -2.02 4.46
N ILE A 129 -9.01 -1.76 3.66
CA ILE A 129 -9.13 -1.20 2.32
C ILE A 129 -9.09 -2.34 1.30
N GLY A 130 -10.15 -2.45 0.48
CA GLY A 130 -10.31 -3.54 -0.48
C GLY A 130 -10.67 -4.86 0.21
N CYS A 131 -11.66 -4.83 1.10
CA CYS A 131 -12.04 -5.95 1.96
C CYS A 131 -12.71 -7.11 1.21
N GLY A 132 -13.06 -6.96 -0.07
CA GLY A 132 -13.80 -7.96 -0.84
C GLY A 132 -15.11 -8.34 -0.16
N ILE A 133 -15.34 -9.64 0.00
CA ILE A 133 -16.52 -10.15 0.74
C ILE A 133 -16.28 -10.29 2.25
N GLY A 134 -15.24 -9.66 2.79
CA GLY A 134 -15.04 -9.46 4.22
C GLY A 134 -14.40 -10.63 4.98
N HIS A 135 -13.67 -11.52 4.34
CA HIS A 135 -13.09 -12.71 5.00
C HIS A 135 -12.11 -12.36 6.14
N VAL A 136 -11.21 -11.41 5.91
CA VAL A 136 -10.25 -10.97 6.94
C VAL A 136 -10.97 -10.11 7.96
N LEU A 137 -11.84 -9.22 7.50
CA LEU A 137 -12.60 -8.30 8.34
C LEU A 137 -13.44 -9.03 9.41
N VAL A 138 -14.12 -10.12 9.04
CA VAL A 138 -14.88 -10.97 10.01
C VAL A 138 -13.95 -11.63 11.04
N SER A 139 -12.73 -11.96 10.67
CA SER A 139 -11.77 -12.48 11.65
C SER A 139 -11.28 -11.38 12.59
N MET A 140 -11.08 -10.17 12.08
CA MET A 140 -10.71 -8.98 12.85
C MET A 140 -11.85 -8.52 13.78
N SER A 141 -13.11 -8.70 13.41
CA SER A 141 -14.28 -8.32 14.27
C SER A 141 -14.33 -9.07 15.59
N LYS A 142 -13.66 -10.21 15.69
CA LYS A 142 -13.54 -11.00 16.92
C LYS A 142 -12.51 -10.45 17.91
N ILE A 143 -11.67 -9.52 17.45
CA ILE A 143 -10.54 -8.97 18.18
C ILE A 143 -10.78 -7.49 18.49
N PHE A 144 -11.25 -6.74 17.49
CA PHE A 144 -11.41 -5.30 17.55
C PHE A 144 -12.86 -4.88 17.86
N GLY A 145 -13.01 -3.72 18.51
CA GLY A 145 -14.32 -3.23 18.92
C GLY A 145 -15.22 -2.83 17.76
N GLN A 146 -14.67 -2.26 16.71
CA GLN A 146 -15.37 -1.95 15.47
C GLN A 146 -14.48 -2.20 14.26
N VAL A 147 -15.00 -2.89 13.28
CA VAL A 147 -14.31 -3.14 12.01
C VAL A 147 -15.14 -2.59 10.85
N ILE A 148 -14.47 -1.81 10.01
CA ILE A 148 -15.06 -1.22 8.82
C ILE A 148 -14.28 -1.66 7.61
N GLY A 149 -14.96 -2.11 6.57
CA GLY A 149 -14.38 -2.46 5.29
C GLY A 149 -14.87 -1.52 4.20
N ILE A 150 -14.03 -1.30 3.20
CA ILE A 150 -14.43 -0.68 1.94
C ILE A 150 -14.00 -1.55 0.76
N ASP A 151 -14.81 -1.58 -0.28
CA ASP A 151 -14.47 -2.20 -1.56
C ASP A 151 -15.07 -1.40 -2.72
N ILE A 152 -14.43 -1.43 -3.88
CA ILE A 152 -14.89 -0.74 -5.09
C ILE A 152 -16.07 -1.47 -5.74
N SER A 153 -16.22 -2.77 -5.51
CA SER A 153 -17.25 -3.61 -6.09
C SER A 153 -18.51 -3.64 -5.22
N ILE A 154 -19.58 -3.03 -5.70
CA ILE A 154 -20.89 -3.04 -5.02
C ILE A 154 -21.42 -4.47 -4.81
N ASP A 155 -21.13 -5.38 -5.72
CA ASP A 155 -21.59 -6.77 -5.63
C ASP A 155 -20.87 -7.54 -4.51
N ARG A 156 -19.56 -7.25 -4.31
CA ARG A 156 -18.82 -7.78 -3.16
C ARG A 156 -19.33 -7.20 -1.85
N VAL A 157 -19.61 -5.90 -1.81
CA VAL A 157 -20.18 -5.23 -0.64
C VAL A 157 -21.53 -5.84 -0.27
N ARG A 158 -22.44 -6.05 -1.23
CA ARG A 158 -23.73 -6.71 -1.01
C ARG A 158 -23.56 -8.12 -0.48
N THR A 159 -22.72 -8.93 -1.14
CA THR A 159 -22.42 -10.30 -0.72
C THR A 159 -21.84 -10.33 0.70
N ALA A 160 -20.90 -9.45 1.01
CA ALA A 160 -20.31 -9.36 2.33
C ALA A 160 -21.33 -9.05 3.41
N ASN A 161 -22.22 -8.09 3.16
CA ASN A 161 -23.26 -7.70 4.11
C ASN A 161 -24.30 -8.83 4.33
N GLU A 162 -24.63 -9.58 3.29
CA GLU A 162 -25.53 -10.76 3.41
C GLU A 162 -24.88 -11.88 4.23
N LEU A 163 -23.61 -12.21 3.93
CA LEU A 163 -22.87 -13.29 4.59
C LEU A 163 -22.62 -13.01 6.08
N ASN A 164 -22.48 -11.75 6.47
CA ASN A 164 -22.04 -11.36 7.80
C ASN A 164 -23.07 -10.49 8.56
N LYS A 165 -24.33 -10.54 8.16
CA LYS A 165 -25.43 -9.77 8.73
C LYS A 165 -25.60 -9.89 10.26
N ASP A 166 -25.17 -11.02 10.83
CA ASP A 166 -25.25 -11.29 12.26
C ASP A 166 -24.03 -10.81 13.05
N THR A 167 -23.06 -10.16 12.39
CA THR A 167 -21.85 -9.62 13.01
C THR A 167 -22.09 -8.15 13.39
N PHE A 168 -22.31 -7.85 14.66
CA PHE A 168 -22.82 -6.54 15.16
C PHE A 168 -21.82 -5.38 15.06
N ASN A 169 -20.50 -5.65 15.11
CA ASN A 169 -19.44 -4.63 15.08
C ASN A 169 -18.75 -4.51 13.72
N TYR A 170 -19.44 -4.92 12.67
CA TYR A 170 -18.96 -5.05 11.32
C TYR A 170 -19.77 -4.17 10.36
N GLN A 171 -19.08 -3.40 9.51
CA GLN A 171 -19.71 -2.56 8.49
C GLN A 171 -18.87 -2.59 7.22
N ILE A 172 -19.50 -2.70 6.04
CA ILE A 172 -18.83 -2.57 4.75
C ILE A 172 -19.56 -1.56 3.88
N TYR A 173 -18.76 -0.72 3.19
CA TYR A 173 -19.26 0.31 2.28
C TYR A 173 -18.65 0.18 0.89
N GLU A 174 -19.43 0.53 -0.13
CA GLU A 174 -18.87 0.78 -1.47
C GLU A 174 -18.00 2.03 -1.41
N ASN A 175 -16.84 1.97 -2.09
CA ASN A 175 -15.87 3.05 -2.18
C ASN A 175 -15.70 3.50 -3.64
N ASN A 176 -15.31 4.76 -3.83
CA ASN A 176 -15.08 5.34 -5.15
C ASN A 176 -13.79 4.83 -5.83
N GLY A 177 -12.93 4.09 -5.11
CA GLY A 177 -11.66 3.55 -5.61
C GLY A 177 -10.50 4.57 -5.62
N ILE A 178 -10.67 5.74 -4.99
CA ILE A 178 -9.73 6.86 -5.07
C ILE A 178 -9.30 7.36 -3.70
N ASP A 179 -10.27 7.56 -2.80
CA ASP A 179 -10.09 8.27 -1.54
C ASP A 179 -10.88 7.63 -0.39
N LEU A 180 -10.74 8.20 0.79
CA LEU A 180 -11.44 7.82 2.01
C LEU A 180 -12.36 8.93 2.50
N SER A 181 -12.93 9.73 1.60
CA SER A 181 -13.83 10.86 1.91
C SER A 181 -15.06 10.48 2.74
N LEU A 182 -15.41 9.18 2.80
CA LEU A 182 -16.44 8.62 3.68
C LEU A 182 -16.13 8.83 5.17
N PHE A 183 -14.85 9.08 5.52
CA PHE A 183 -14.40 9.10 6.90
C PHE A 183 -13.77 10.44 7.28
N SER A 184 -14.02 10.87 8.52
CA SER A 184 -13.38 12.06 9.09
C SER A 184 -11.90 11.84 9.38
N ASN A 185 -11.16 12.93 9.60
CA ASN A 185 -9.78 12.86 10.07
C ASN A 185 -9.69 12.12 11.41
N GLU A 186 -8.56 11.42 11.62
CA GLU A 186 -8.25 10.74 12.89
C GLU A 186 -9.37 9.79 13.36
N HIS A 187 -9.99 9.08 12.43
CA HIS A 187 -11.15 8.22 12.70
C HIS A 187 -10.77 6.82 13.19
N PHE A 188 -9.65 6.27 12.68
CA PHE A 188 -9.23 4.88 12.90
C PHE A 188 -8.03 4.75 13.81
N ASP A 189 -8.00 3.65 14.58
CA ASP A 189 -6.87 3.27 15.44
C ASP A 189 -5.88 2.34 14.73
N PHE A 190 -6.30 1.71 13.64
CA PHE A 190 -5.49 0.86 12.79
C PHE A 190 -6.11 0.77 11.40
N CYS A 191 -5.27 0.82 10.36
CA CYS A 191 -5.70 0.58 8.99
C CYS A 191 -4.88 -0.55 8.38
N TYR A 192 -5.48 -1.35 7.51
CA TYR A 192 -4.76 -2.36 6.77
C TYR A 192 -5.37 -2.62 5.39
N SER A 193 -4.56 -3.23 4.50
CA SER A 193 -5.01 -3.69 3.18
C SER A 193 -4.31 -5.00 2.85
N VAL A 194 -5.09 -6.03 2.57
CA VAL A 194 -4.62 -7.38 2.25
C VAL A 194 -5.03 -7.74 0.83
N GLU A 195 -4.07 -8.17 0.02
CA GLU A 195 -4.31 -8.63 -1.37
C GLU A 195 -5.01 -7.61 -2.28
N SER A 196 -5.25 -6.36 -1.83
CA SER A 196 -5.99 -5.36 -2.60
C SER A 196 -5.07 -4.44 -3.41
N PHE A 197 -4.11 -3.77 -2.78
CA PHE A 197 -3.25 -2.80 -3.47
C PHE A 197 -2.41 -3.41 -4.60
N ARG A 198 -2.12 -4.68 -4.53
CA ARG A 198 -1.43 -5.40 -5.59
C ARG A 198 -2.24 -5.55 -6.89
N TRP A 199 -3.53 -5.25 -6.85
CA TRP A 199 -4.46 -5.33 -8.00
C TRP A 199 -4.89 -3.96 -8.51
N ILE A 200 -4.42 -2.90 -7.89
CA ILE A 200 -4.67 -1.53 -8.36
C ILE A 200 -3.73 -1.26 -9.54
N PRO A 201 -4.24 -0.84 -10.71
CA PRO A 201 -3.43 -0.71 -11.93
C PRO A 201 -2.65 0.60 -12.01
N SER A 202 -2.61 1.42 -10.95
CA SER A 202 -1.97 2.74 -10.94
C SER A 202 -1.31 3.01 -9.58
N LYS A 203 -0.04 3.42 -9.62
CA LYS A 203 0.70 3.86 -8.43
C LYS A 203 0.07 5.10 -7.80
N GLU A 204 -0.47 5.99 -8.62
CA GLU A 204 -1.12 7.24 -8.21
C GLU A 204 -2.35 6.95 -7.34
N ILE A 205 -3.13 5.92 -7.69
CA ILE A 205 -4.28 5.51 -6.88
C ILE A 205 -3.81 4.93 -5.54
N VAL A 206 -2.79 4.07 -5.53
CA VAL A 206 -2.20 3.55 -4.28
C VAL A 206 -1.68 4.71 -3.42
N TYR A 207 -1.03 5.69 -4.05
CA TYR A 207 -0.53 6.88 -3.37
C TYR A 207 -1.66 7.72 -2.77
N SER A 208 -2.74 7.95 -3.52
CA SER A 208 -3.93 8.63 -3.01
C SER A 208 -4.50 7.94 -1.76
N PHE A 209 -4.61 6.62 -1.78
CA PHE A 209 -5.04 5.87 -0.59
C PHE A 209 -4.08 6.02 0.58
N ILE A 210 -2.77 5.99 0.36
CA ILE A 210 -1.77 6.17 1.45
C ILE A 210 -1.89 7.57 2.07
N GLN A 211 -2.06 8.62 1.25
CA GLN A 211 -2.29 9.98 1.74
C GLN A 211 -3.60 10.08 2.54
N GLU A 212 -4.66 9.49 2.05
CA GLU A 212 -5.95 9.48 2.73
C GLU A 212 -5.91 8.67 4.04
N VAL A 213 -5.18 7.55 4.07
CA VAL A 213 -4.94 6.81 5.32
C VAL A 213 -4.22 7.69 6.34
N SER A 214 -3.22 8.49 5.93
CA SER A 214 -2.56 9.45 6.83
C SER A 214 -3.55 10.45 7.46
N ARG A 215 -4.57 10.84 6.71
CA ARG A 215 -5.62 11.75 7.18
C ARG A 215 -6.60 11.07 8.16
N VAL A 216 -7.06 9.87 7.81
CA VAL A 216 -8.11 9.18 8.60
C VAL A 216 -7.56 8.37 9.78
N LEU A 217 -6.26 8.07 9.79
CA LEU A 217 -5.60 7.35 10.87
C LEU A 217 -5.25 8.31 12.00
N LYS A 218 -5.49 7.89 13.24
CA LYS A 218 -5.06 8.65 14.43
C LYS A 218 -3.54 8.69 14.53
N LYS A 219 -3.00 9.72 15.18
CA LYS A 219 -1.57 9.87 15.37
C LYS A 219 -0.97 8.72 16.19
N ASN A 220 0.28 8.38 15.85
CA ASN A 220 1.02 7.27 16.45
C ASN A 220 0.34 5.90 16.27
N CYS A 221 -0.46 5.74 15.23
CA CYS A 221 -1.14 4.51 14.87
C CYS A 221 -0.50 3.87 13.63
N LEU A 222 -0.84 2.62 13.34
CA LEU A 222 -0.19 1.86 12.29
C LEU A 222 -1.09 1.66 11.09
N PHE A 223 -0.47 1.67 9.91
CA PHE A 223 -1.04 1.24 8.66
C PHE A 223 -0.21 0.09 8.09
N LYS A 224 -0.84 -1.06 7.86
CA LYS A 224 -0.19 -2.23 7.29
C LYS A 224 -0.83 -2.63 5.97
N PHE A 225 -0.02 -2.76 4.93
CA PHE A 225 -0.53 -3.11 3.60
C PHE A 225 0.44 -3.99 2.83
N GLN A 226 -0.06 -4.54 1.74
CA GLN A 226 0.68 -5.41 0.85
C GLN A 226 0.62 -4.88 -0.58
N VAL A 227 1.77 -4.80 -1.21
CA VAL A 227 1.93 -4.51 -2.65
C VAL A 227 2.78 -5.60 -3.31
N ARG A 228 3.05 -5.46 -4.60
CA ARG A 228 4.10 -6.26 -5.27
C ARG A 228 5.43 -5.55 -5.18
N GLY A 229 6.46 -6.27 -4.78
CA GLY A 229 7.83 -5.79 -4.78
C GLY A 229 8.44 -5.80 -6.19
N LYS A 230 9.34 -4.87 -6.46
CA LYS A 230 10.07 -4.77 -7.71
C LYS A 230 11.09 -5.91 -7.75
N LYS A 231 10.97 -6.84 -8.68
CA LYS A 231 11.99 -7.86 -8.95
C LYS A 231 13.20 -7.22 -9.62
N ASP A 232 14.39 -7.82 -9.46
CA ASP A 232 15.63 -7.33 -10.08
C ASP A 232 15.46 -7.01 -11.57
N ALA A 233 16.29 -6.09 -12.09
CA ALA A 233 16.24 -5.44 -13.41
C ALA A 233 16.14 -6.36 -14.65
N ASN A 234 16.19 -7.68 -14.49
CA ASN A 234 16.09 -8.67 -15.57
C ASN A 234 14.65 -9.19 -15.78
N PHE A 235 13.66 -8.68 -15.06
CA PHE A 235 12.27 -9.07 -15.28
C PHE A 235 11.66 -8.20 -16.39
N SER A 236 11.76 -8.67 -17.62
CA SER A 236 11.14 -8.07 -18.81
C SER A 236 9.70 -8.57 -19.03
N GLY A 237 8.92 -8.64 -18.00
CA GLY A 237 7.48 -8.88 -18.15
C GLY A 237 6.80 -7.53 -18.28
N ASP A 238 6.43 -7.15 -19.50
CA ASP A 238 5.52 -6.03 -19.82
C ASP A 238 4.08 -6.36 -19.36
N ASP A 239 3.93 -6.83 -18.13
CA ASP A 239 2.61 -7.05 -17.54
C ASP A 239 2.10 -5.72 -17.00
N TRP A 240 1.43 -4.96 -17.89
CA TRP A 240 0.61 -3.78 -17.54
C TRP A 240 -0.39 -4.08 -16.40
N GLU A 241 -0.60 -5.33 -16.08
CA GLU A 241 -1.54 -5.77 -15.04
C GLU A 241 -1.04 -5.50 -13.61
N HIS A 242 0.27 -5.18 -13.40
CA HIS A 242 0.80 -5.26 -12.05
C HIS A 242 1.88 -4.24 -11.76
N ILE A 243 1.49 -3.12 -11.17
CA ILE A 243 2.45 -2.16 -10.62
C ILE A 243 3.27 -2.80 -9.49
N ARG A 244 4.56 -2.41 -9.43
CA ARG A 244 5.54 -2.90 -8.46
C ARG A 244 6.22 -1.72 -7.76
N PHE A 245 6.62 -1.94 -6.52
CA PHE A 245 7.25 -0.93 -5.69
C PHE A 245 8.62 -1.39 -5.23
N SER A 246 9.61 -0.49 -5.29
CA SER A 246 10.89 -0.66 -4.60
C SER A 246 10.81 -0.13 -3.16
N SER A 247 11.82 -0.43 -2.35
CA SER A 247 11.94 0.13 -0.99
C SER A 247 12.11 1.64 -1.00
N GLU A 248 12.82 2.17 -2.00
CA GLU A 248 13.00 3.61 -2.19
C GLU A 248 11.66 4.29 -2.47
N GLU A 249 10.86 3.74 -3.39
CA GLU A 249 9.53 4.26 -3.70
C GLU A 249 8.63 4.25 -2.46
N ILE A 250 8.63 3.17 -1.68
CA ILE A 250 7.88 3.09 -0.43
C ILE A 250 8.36 4.13 0.59
N SER A 251 9.67 4.33 0.71
CA SER A 251 10.22 5.34 1.63
C SER A 251 9.78 6.75 1.26
N ILE A 252 9.76 7.06 -0.03
CA ILE A 252 9.31 8.34 -0.57
C ILE A 252 7.80 8.54 -0.36
N LEU A 253 7.00 7.51 -0.66
CA LEU A 253 5.56 7.51 -0.42
C LEU A 253 5.23 7.78 1.05
N ALA A 254 5.92 7.09 1.96
CA ALA A 254 5.76 7.27 3.39
C ALA A 254 6.09 8.71 3.82
N GLN A 255 7.25 9.22 3.42
CA GLN A 255 7.69 10.58 3.75
C GLN A 255 6.72 11.65 3.25
N ASN A 256 6.27 11.54 1.99
CA ASN A 256 5.34 12.50 1.38
C ASN A 256 3.93 12.44 1.98
N SER A 257 3.61 11.34 2.66
CA SER A 257 2.32 11.14 3.34
C SER A 257 2.43 11.29 4.86
N ASN A 258 3.53 11.84 5.38
CA ASN A 258 3.80 12.01 6.81
C ASN A 258 3.77 10.71 7.61
N PHE A 259 4.26 9.63 7.01
CA PHE A 259 4.45 8.34 7.66
C PHE A 259 5.93 8.04 7.91
N GLU A 260 6.19 7.30 8.98
CA GLU A 260 7.45 6.62 9.25
C GLU A 260 7.36 5.15 8.78
N VAL A 261 8.36 4.67 8.03
CA VAL A 261 8.45 3.25 7.66
C VAL A 261 8.99 2.46 8.86
N MET A 262 8.13 1.67 9.48
CA MET A 262 8.47 0.88 10.66
C MET A 262 9.06 -0.49 10.30
N HIS A 263 8.54 -1.12 9.25
CA HIS A 263 8.97 -2.44 8.84
C HIS A 263 8.55 -2.74 7.40
N THR A 264 9.43 -3.47 6.71
CA THR A 264 9.14 -4.04 5.39
C THR A 264 9.58 -5.50 5.35
N ASN A 265 8.90 -6.31 4.56
CA ASN A 265 9.24 -7.72 4.34
C ASN A 265 8.80 -8.19 2.97
N GLY A 266 9.65 -8.91 2.25
CA GLY A 266 9.34 -9.47 0.93
C GLY A 266 9.50 -8.49 -0.22
N GLU A 267 10.41 -7.51 -0.16
CA GLU A 267 10.65 -6.45 -1.14
C GLU A 267 10.72 -6.95 -2.59
N ASN A 268 11.46 -8.03 -2.85
CA ASN A 268 11.66 -8.56 -4.21
C ASN A 268 10.65 -9.67 -4.56
N THR A 269 9.51 -9.73 -3.89
CA THR A 269 8.50 -10.77 -4.06
C THR A 269 7.14 -10.22 -4.49
N GLU A 270 6.23 -11.11 -4.87
CA GLU A 270 4.82 -10.77 -5.11
C GLU A 270 4.09 -10.31 -3.83
N ASN A 271 4.69 -10.53 -2.66
CA ASN A 271 4.09 -10.27 -1.35
C ASN A 271 4.98 -9.33 -0.54
N TYR A 272 5.10 -8.09 -0.98
CA TYR A 272 5.85 -7.06 -0.29
C TYR A 272 4.95 -6.39 0.76
N TRP A 273 5.22 -6.67 2.02
CA TRP A 273 4.51 -6.13 3.17
C TRP A 273 5.18 -4.89 3.71
N ILE A 274 4.41 -3.87 3.99
CA ILE A 274 4.85 -2.61 4.54
C ILE A 274 4.03 -2.28 5.78
N THR A 275 4.70 -1.81 6.83
CA THR A 275 4.06 -1.24 8.03
C THR A 275 4.56 0.18 8.22
N LEU A 276 3.63 1.11 8.19
CA LEU A 276 3.86 2.54 8.39
C LEU A 276 3.27 2.99 9.72
N LYS A 277 3.83 4.08 10.29
CA LYS A 277 3.32 4.74 11.49
C LYS A 277 3.06 6.22 11.19
N SER A 278 1.87 6.69 11.55
CA SER A 278 1.46 8.10 11.45
C SER A 278 2.07 8.99 12.51
#